data_3cbaf1b07eaa2d0426d4f727f50ebf51
#
_entry.id   3cbaf1b07eaa2d0426d4f727f50ebf51
#
_cell.length_a   1.000
_cell.length_b   1.000
_cell.length_c   1.000
_cell.angle_alpha   90.00
_cell.angle_beta   90.00
_cell.angle_gamma   90.00
#
_symmetry.space_group_name_H-M   'P 1'
#
loop_
_entity.id
_entity.type
_entity.pdbx_description
1 polymer ?
#
loop_
_entity_poly.entity_id
_entity_poly.type
_entity_poly.pdbx_seq_one_letter_code
_entity_poly.pdbx_strand_id
1 'polypeptide(L)'
;MQLASFLNKLFIKDGFILIDAEAKQYIIGSPKNKNPIKIKLLDKKLHYKLLFRPDLYFGEAYSDGTIIVENGSLTDFLDLALMNIG
;
A
#
# COMPACT_ATOMS: atom_id res chain seq x y z
N MET A 1 9.02 10.18 2.05
CA MET A 1 8.74 9.07 2.98
C MET A 1 9.43 7.80 2.51
N GLN A 2 10.11 7.14 3.42
CA GLN A 2 10.92 5.95 3.07
C GLN A 2 10.07 4.78 2.56
N LEU A 3 8.90 4.56 3.16
CA LEU A 3 8.01 3.49 2.72
C LEU A 3 7.55 3.71 1.28
N ALA A 4 7.17 4.93 0.93
CA ALA A 4 6.74 5.25 -0.43
C ALA A 4 7.88 5.01 -1.43
N SER A 5 9.11 5.39 -1.08
CA SER A 5 10.27 5.15 -1.94
C SER A 5 10.54 3.67 -2.15
N PHE A 6 10.42 2.89 -1.08
CA PHE A 6 10.58 1.44 -1.14
C PHE A 6 9.52 0.81 -2.03
N LEU A 7 8.27 1.20 -1.84
CA LEU A 7 7.16 0.65 -2.63
C LEU A 7 7.26 1.03 -4.11
N ASN A 8 7.75 2.24 -4.40
CA ASN A 8 7.97 2.66 -5.78
C ASN A 8 9.01 1.80 -6.51
N LYS A 9 9.96 1.23 -5.77
CA LYS A 9 10.94 0.30 -6.35
C LYS A 9 10.33 -1.06 -6.65
N LEU A 10 9.32 -1.46 -5.87
CA LEU A 10 8.67 -2.76 -6.04
C LEU A 10 7.58 -2.74 -7.12
N PHE A 11 6.79 -1.66 -7.17
CA PHE A 11 5.63 -1.57 -8.05
C PHE A 11 6.04 -0.94 -9.38
N ILE A 12 6.46 -1.78 -10.32
CA ILE A 12 6.89 -1.38 -11.67
C ILE A 12 5.70 -1.42 -12.63
N LYS A 13 4.81 -2.41 -12.46
CA LYS A 13 3.64 -2.58 -13.32
C LYS A 13 2.42 -2.04 -12.58
N ASP A 14 1.74 -1.04 -13.19
CA ASP A 14 0.59 -0.42 -12.57
C ASP A 14 0.98 0.25 -11.25
N GLY A 15 0.02 0.54 -10.38
CA GLY A 15 0.31 1.17 -9.10
C GLY A 15 -0.94 1.46 -8.31
N PHE A 16 -0.77 2.22 -7.24
CA PHE A 16 -1.85 2.58 -6.32
C PHE A 16 -1.52 3.89 -5.60
N ILE A 17 -2.45 4.38 -4.79
CA ILE A 17 -2.26 5.57 -3.97
C ILE A 17 -2.03 5.12 -2.53
N LEU A 18 -0.96 5.61 -1.91
CA LEU A 18 -0.70 5.38 -0.49
C LEU A 18 -1.06 6.65 0.28
N ILE A 19 -1.86 6.51 1.33
CA ILE A 19 -2.19 7.62 2.22
C ILE A 19 -1.58 7.30 3.58
N ASP A 20 -0.65 8.14 4.04
CA ASP A 20 0.04 7.87 5.30
C ASP A 20 -0.81 8.29 6.51
N ALA A 21 -0.28 8.06 7.71
CA ALA A 21 -1.00 8.31 8.95
C ALA A 21 -1.27 9.81 9.19
N GLU A 22 -0.65 10.68 8.42
CA GLU A 22 -0.87 12.11 8.47
C GLU A 22 -1.74 12.60 7.30
N ALA A 23 -2.40 11.66 6.61
CA ALA A 23 -3.29 11.92 5.48
C ALA A 23 -2.57 12.47 4.24
N LYS A 24 -1.26 12.30 4.15
CA LYS A 24 -0.50 12.71 2.98
C LYS A 24 -0.56 11.60 1.93
N GLN A 25 -0.80 12.00 0.68
CA GLN A 25 -0.95 11.05 -0.43
C GLN A 25 0.35 10.90 -1.21
N TYR A 26 0.65 9.67 -1.60
CA TYR A 26 1.80 9.33 -2.44
C TYR A 26 1.32 8.44 -3.57
N ILE A 27 1.78 8.73 -4.79
CA ILE A 27 1.51 7.87 -5.95
C ILE A 27 2.60 6.81 -5.98
N ILE A 28 2.18 5.55 -5.88
CA ILE A 28 3.11 4.41 -5.93
C ILE A 28 3.00 3.78 -7.31
N GLY A 29 4.12 3.68 -8.01
CA GLY A 29 4.14 3.15 -9.36
C GLY A 29 3.46 4.09 -10.34
N SER A 30 2.76 3.51 -11.32
CA SER A 30 2.05 4.26 -12.35
C SER A 30 0.63 3.71 -12.48
N PRO A 31 -0.30 4.18 -11.64
CA PRO A 31 -1.68 3.68 -11.68
C PRO A 31 -2.33 3.92 -13.05
N LYS A 32 -2.91 2.88 -13.62
CA LYS A 32 -3.58 2.94 -14.93
C LYS A 32 -5.05 3.25 -14.82
N ASN A 33 -5.65 2.99 -13.67
CA ASN A 33 -7.07 3.20 -13.44
C ASN A 33 -7.33 4.66 -13.06
N LYS A 34 -8.46 5.21 -13.47
CA LYS A 34 -8.86 6.57 -13.09
C LYS A 34 -9.11 6.68 -11.60
N ASN A 35 -9.63 5.60 -10.99
CA ASN A 35 -9.84 5.51 -9.55
C ASN A 35 -8.97 4.39 -9.01
N PRO A 36 -7.66 4.65 -8.84
CA PRO A 36 -6.76 3.60 -8.37
C PRO A 36 -7.08 3.19 -6.94
N ILE A 37 -6.65 1.97 -6.60
CA ILE A 37 -6.76 1.49 -5.22
C ILE A 37 -6.03 2.45 -4.32
N LYS A 38 -6.61 2.75 -3.15
CA LYS A 38 -5.98 3.55 -2.11
C LYS A 38 -5.73 2.68 -0.90
N ILE A 39 -4.51 2.74 -0.38
CA ILE A 39 -4.12 2.07 0.86
C ILE A 39 -3.90 3.14 1.90
N LYS A 40 -4.78 3.18 2.89
CA LYS A 40 -4.74 4.20 3.94
C LYS A 40 -4.16 3.62 5.22
N LEU A 41 -3.12 4.23 5.73
CA LEU A 41 -2.48 3.84 6.99
C LEU A 41 -3.00 4.73 8.10
N LEU A 42 -3.48 4.13 9.18
CA LEU A 42 -4.03 4.88 10.32
C LEU A 42 -3.05 4.97 11.50
N ASP A 43 -1.92 4.25 11.43
CA ASP A 43 -0.93 4.21 12.52
C ASP A 43 0.45 4.53 11.94
N LYS A 44 1.13 5.51 12.54
CA LYS A 44 2.49 5.89 12.14
C LYS A 44 3.49 4.75 12.25
N LYS A 45 3.28 3.83 13.16
CA LYS A 45 4.16 2.67 13.33
C LYS A 45 4.21 1.81 12.08
N LEU A 46 3.15 1.81 11.28
CA LEU A 46 3.09 1.05 10.03
C LEU A 46 4.12 1.52 9.01
N HIS A 47 4.54 2.79 9.08
CA HIS A 47 5.56 3.32 8.18
C HIS A 47 6.88 2.55 8.31
N TYR A 48 7.18 2.05 9.51
CA TYR A 48 8.39 1.28 9.78
C TYR A 48 8.15 -0.21 9.70
N LYS A 49 7.02 -0.67 10.24
CA LYS A 49 6.68 -2.10 10.25
C LYS A 49 6.58 -2.65 8.84
N LEU A 50 5.96 -1.90 7.92
CA LEU A 50 5.81 -2.34 6.54
C LEU A 50 7.13 -2.30 5.77
N LEU A 51 8.08 -1.46 6.17
CA LEU A 51 9.43 -1.51 5.61
C LEU A 51 10.18 -2.74 6.08
N PHE A 52 9.96 -3.14 7.33
CA PHE A 52 10.69 -4.25 7.95
C PHE A 52 10.13 -5.60 7.52
N ARG A 53 8.83 -5.78 7.65
CA ARG A 53 8.14 -7.04 7.33
C ARG A 53 6.78 -6.74 6.70
N PRO A 54 6.76 -6.37 5.40
CA PRO A 54 5.49 -6.01 4.76
C PRO A 54 4.50 -7.18 4.71
N ASP A 55 5.00 -8.40 4.51
CA ASP A 55 4.18 -9.59 4.43
C ASP A 55 3.40 -9.85 5.72
N LEU A 56 4.07 -9.69 6.85
CA LEU A 56 3.48 -9.96 8.17
C LEU A 56 2.59 -8.80 8.63
N TYR A 57 3.13 -7.58 8.60
CA TYR A 57 2.44 -6.44 9.20
C TYR A 57 1.29 -5.92 8.38
N PHE A 58 1.29 -6.15 7.07
CA PHE A 58 0.13 -5.79 6.24
C PHE A 58 -1.10 -6.61 6.67
N GLY A 59 -0.95 -7.92 6.82
CA GLY A 59 -2.04 -8.79 7.25
C GLY A 59 -2.55 -8.44 8.64
N GLU A 60 -1.66 -8.23 9.59
CA GLU A 60 -2.02 -7.83 10.95
C GLU A 60 -2.77 -6.51 10.96
N ALA A 61 -2.27 -5.51 10.26
CA ALA A 61 -2.86 -4.18 10.24
C ALA A 61 -4.23 -4.17 9.54
N TYR A 62 -4.39 -4.98 8.51
CA TYR A 62 -5.69 -5.12 7.86
C TYR A 62 -6.71 -5.73 8.82
N SER A 63 -6.31 -6.76 9.57
CA SER A 63 -7.17 -7.40 10.56
C SER A 63 -7.51 -6.47 11.71
N ASP A 64 -6.55 -5.65 12.15
CA ASP A 64 -6.74 -4.69 13.23
C ASP A 64 -7.53 -3.44 12.79
N GLY A 65 -7.72 -3.25 11.49
CA GLY A 65 -8.39 -2.07 10.97
C GLY A 65 -7.51 -0.84 10.88
N THR A 66 -6.18 -0.99 11.03
CA THR A 66 -5.25 0.13 10.90
C THR A 66 -4.73 0.33 9.47
N ILE A 67 -5.05 -0.61 8.57
CA ILE A 67 -4.93 -0.42 7.12
C ILE A 67 -6.32 -0.52 6.52
N ILE A 68 -6.68 0.46 5.70
CA ILE A 68 -7.96 0.49 4.99
C ILE A 68 -7.68 0.46 3.50
N VAL A 69 -8.39 -0.42 2.79
CA VAL A 69 -8.30 -0.51 1.32
C VAL A 69 -9.51 0.20 0.74
N GLU A 70 -9.29 1.21 -0.08
CA GLU A 70 -10.34 1.98 -0.74
C GLU A 70 -10.26 1.83 -2.25
N ASN A 71 -11.40 2.01 -2.94
CA ASN A 71 -11.52 1.91 -4.40
C ASN A 71 -11.16 0.52 -4.94
N GLY A 72 -11.39 -0.51 -4.13
CA GLY A 72 -11.12 -1.89 -4.49
C GLY A 72 -11.16 -2.76 -3.26
N SER A 73 -10.95 -4.04 -3.45
CA SER A 73 -10.92 -5.01 -2.36
C SER A 73 -9.48 -5.36 -1.97
N LEU A 74 -9.34 -6.05 -0.84
CA LEU A 74 -8.05 -6.61 -0.45
C LEU A 74 -7.52 -7.54 -1.55
N THR A 75 -8.38 -8.36 -2.14
CA THR A 75 -8.00 -9.26 -3.22
C THR A 75 -7.46 -8.49 -4.42
N ASP A 76 -8.10 -7.39 -4.79
CA ASP A 76 -7.62 -6.54 -5.88
C ASP A 76 -6.21 -6.02 -5.61
N PHE A 77 -5.95 -5.59 -4.37
CA PHE A 77 -4.63 -5.11 -4.00
C PHE A 77 -3.60 -6.24 -4.01
N LEU A 78 -3.96 -7.41 -3.51
CA LEU A 78 -3.05 -8.56 -3.50
C LEU A 78 -2.71 -9.01 -4.92
N ASP A 79 -3.68 -8.98 -5.84
CA ASP A 79 -3.43 -9.27 -7.25
C ASP A 79 -2.41 -8.30 -7.85
N LEU A 80 -2.57 -7.01 -7.54
CA LEU A 80 -1.64 -5.98 -7.97
C LEU A 80 -0.23 -6.23 -7.41
N ALA A 81 -0.14 -6.56 -6.13
CA ALA A 81 1.14 -6.85 -5.49
C ALA A 81 1.82 -8.06 -6.13
N LEU A 82 1.07 -9.13 -6.39
CA LEU A 82 1.61 -10.34 -7.01
C LEU A 82 2.13 -10.09 -8.42
N MET A 83 1.49 -9.19 -9.16
CA MET A 83 1.97 -8.79 -10.48
C MET A 83 3.38 -8.21 -10.43
N ASN A 84 3.74 -7.60 -9.31
CA ASN A 84 5.00 -6.87 -9.17
C ASN A 84 6.07 -7.61 -8.39
N ILE A 85 5.68 -8.56 -7.55
CA ILE A 85 6.58 -9.28 -6.65
C ILE A 85 6.86 -10.69 -7.15
N GLY A 86 5.90 -11.26 -7.86
CA GLY A 86 5.96 -12.64 -8.35
C GLY A 86 7.03 -12.96 -9.38
#